data_6af5598312d397a0be77a0fa4c658106
#
_entry.id   6af5598312d397a0be77a0fa4c658106
#
_cell.length_a   1.000
_cell.length_b   1.000
_cell.length_c   1.000
_cell.angle_alpha   90.00
_cell.angle_beta   90.00
_cell.angle_gamma   90.00
#
_symmetry.space_group_name_H-M   'P 1'
#
loop_
_entity.id
_entity.type
_entity.pdbx_description
1 polymer ?
#
loop_
_entity_poly.entity_id
_entity_poly.type
_entity_poly.pdbx_seq_one_letter_code
_entity_poly.pdbx_strand_id
1 'polypeptide(L)'
;KSRDLENVVLIGIKTRGVPLAEQIAANIETHTGVKVQTCTLDITFYRDDLTKRHDLPTVNTQTLPVDLNDKEVILVDDVLFTGRTVRAAIDAVFRFGRPARIRLVVLVDRGHRELPISPDFVGKNVPSSHEENVHLYMKEVDGHTAVEINDVAPGSHVGSAPLGGE
;
A
#
# COMPACT_ATOMS: atom_id res chain seq x y z
N LYS A 1 -0.42 21.07 19.65
CA LYS A 1 -1.31 20.01 20.17
C LYS A 1 -0.59 18.70 19.92
N SER A 2 -0.14 18.02 20.98
CA SER A 2 0.36 16.65 20.90
C SER A 2 -0.74 15.83 20.22
N ARG A 3 -0.43 15.21 19.07
CA ARG A 3 -1.34 14.25 18.44
C ARG A 3 -1.41 13.07 19.42
N ASP A 4 -2.61 12.56 19.62
CA ASP A 4 -2.82 11.36 20.40
C ASP A 4 -2.29 10.15 19.62
N LEU A 5 -0.97 9.92 19.73
CA LEU A 5 -0.26 8.84 19.03
C LEU A 5 -0.71 7.45 19.49
N GLU A 6 -1.32 7.35 20.66
CA GLU A 6 -1.88 6.09 21.18
C GLU A 6 -3.11 5.64 20.39
N ASN A 7 -3.77 6.60 19.71
CA ASN A 7 -4.89 6.32 18.82
C ASN A 7 -4.50 6.10 17.36
N VAL A 8 -3.21 6.13 17.03
CA VAL A 8 -2.69 5.90 15.68
C VAL A 8 -2.39 4.43 15.45
N VAL A 9 -2.79 3.92 14.30
CA VAL A 9 -2.44 2.58 13.80
C VAL A 9 -1.80 2.73 12.42
N LEU A 10 -0.57 2.24 12.26
CA LEU A 10 0.11 2.16 10.97
C LEU A 10 -0.23 0.82 10.30
N ILE A 11 -0.70 0.85 9.07
CA ILE A 11 -1.01 -0.34 8.29
C ILE A 11 -0.13 -0.36 7.05
N GLY A 12 0.87 -1.24 7.04
CA GLY A 12 1.72 -1.46 5.88
C GLY A 12 1.03 -2.34 4.84
N ILE A 13 0.92 -1.84 3.61
CA ILE A 13 0.40 -2.63 2.48
C ILE A 13 1.51 -3.57 2.00
N LYS A 14 1.22 -4.88 1.92
CA LYS A 14 2.17 -5.86 1.40
C LYS A 14 2.57 -5.52 -0.04
N THR A 15 3.85 -5.65 -0.38
CA THR A 15 4.95 -6.23 0.37
C THR A 15 5.80 -5.16 1.05
N ARG A 16 6.17 -4.08 0.37
CA ARG A 16 7.17 -3.09 0.80
C ARG A 16 6.61 -2.04 1.76
N GLY A 17 5.30 -1.84 1.80
CA GLY A 17 4.67 -0.97 2.78
C GLY A 17 4.85 -1.47 4.22
N VAL A 18 5.04 -2.77 4.44
CA VAL A 18 5.19 -3.36 5.78
C VAL A 18 6.48 -2.90 6.45
N PRO A 19 7.69 -3.13 5.88
CA PRO A 19 8.92 -2.65 6.49
C PRO A 19 8.98 -1.13 6.61
N LEU A 20 8.35 -0.39 5.69
CA LEU A 20 8.23 1.07 5.82
C LEU A 20 7.40 1.47 7.05
N ALA A 21 6.27 0.82 7.29
CA ALA A 21 5.43 1.08 8.45
C ALA A 21 6.18 0.79 9.76
N GLU A 22 6.95 -0.29 9.80
CA GLU A 22 7.79 -0.67 10.94
C GLU A 22 8.90 0.35 11.20
N GLN A 23 9.57 0.84 10.16
CA GLN A 23 10.59 1.89 10.29
C GLN A 23 9.99 3.21 10.78
N ILE A 24 8.81 3.59 10.28
CA ILE A 24 8.10 4.79 10.74
C ILE A 24 7.73 4.64 12.20
N ALA A 25 7.19 3.50 12.63
CA ALA A 25 6.84 3.23 14.02
C ALA A 25 8.07 3.32 14.94
N ALA A 26 9.18 2.70 14.56
CA ALA A 26 10.43 2.75 15.33
C ALA A 26 10.97 4.19 15.44
N ASN A 27 10.90 4.97 14.38
CA ASN A 27 11.29 6.38 14.41
C ASN A 27 10.38 7.22 15.32
N ILE A 28 9.07 6.99 15.27
CA ILE A 28 8.12 7.67 16.19
C ILE A 28 8.46 7.33 17.64
N GLU A 29 8.66 6.06 17.97
CA GLU A 29 9.02 5.62 19.32
C GLU A 29 10.33 6.24 19.79
N THR A 30 11.36 6.28 18.92
CA THR A 30 12.64 6.90 19.24
C THR A 30 12.53 8.39 19.56
N HIS A 31 11.68 9.12 18.84
CA HIS A 31 11.57 10.57 19.00
C HIS A 31 10.54 11.02 20.02
N THR A 32 9.54 10.20 20.32
CA THR A 32 8.41 10.59 21.17
C THR A 32 8.27 9.74 22.42
N GLY A 33 8.93 8.58 22.47
CA GLY A 33 8.74 7.57 23.52
C GLY A 33 7.40 6.82 23.41
N VAL A 34 6.57 7.10 22.40
CA VAL A 34 5.26 6.47 22.23
C VAL A 34 5.37 5.35 21.20
N LYS A 35 4.97 4.14 21.59
CA LYS A 35 4.90 2.99 20.70
C LYS A 35 3.59 2.99 19.93
N VAL A 36 3.66 3.19 18.61
CA VAL A 36 2.51 3.12 17.72
C VAL A 36 2.28 1.69 17.25
N GLN A 37 1.02 1.26 17.18
CA GLN A 37 0.67 -0.07 16.70
C GLN A 37 0.88 -0.19 15.20
N THR A 38 1.41 -1.34 14.75
CA THR A 38 1.60 -1.66 13.34
C THR A 38 0.84 -2.90 12.95
N CYS A 39 0.27 -2.90 11.75
CA CYS A 39 -0.43 -4.04 11.15
C CYS A 39 0.00 -4.22 9.70
N THR A 40 -0.20 -5.43 9.20
CA THR A 40 0.03 -5.78 7.79
C THR A 40 -1.31 -5.95 7.08
N LEU A 41 -1.45 -5.38 5.89
CA LEU A 41 -2.61 -5.57 5.02
C LEU A 41 -2.18 -6.22 3.70
N ASP A 42 -2.76 -7.38 3.42
CA ASP A 42 -2.62 -8.05 2.13
C ASP A 42 -3.87 -7.76 1.29
N ILE A 43 -3.70 -6.95 0.24
CA ILE A 43 -4.80 -6.52 -0.62
C ILE A 43 -5.04 -7.43 -1.82
N THR A 44 -4.28 -8.50 -1.99
CA THR A 44 -4.42 -9.42 -3.14
C THR A 44 -5.83 -9.96 -3.25
N PHE A 45 -6.52 -10.12 -2.13
CA PHE A 45 -7.91 -10.59 -2.05
C PHE A 45 -8.97 -9.51 -2.30
N TYR A 46 -8.58 -8.23 -2.42
CA TYR A 46 -9.49 -7.08 -2.50
C TYR A 46 -9.35 -6.30 -3.81
N ARG A 47 -8.58 -6.81 -4.78
CA ARG A 47 -8.40 -6.16 -6.09
C ARG A 47 -9.53 -6.52 -7.04
N ASP A 48 -10.07 -5.50 -7.71
CA ASP A 48 -11.18 -5.63 -8.67
C ASP A 48 -10.81 -6.40 -9.96
N ASP A 49 -9.51 -6.64 -10.19
CA ASP A 49 -8.99 -7.34 -11.37
C ASP A 49 -9.09 -8.87 -11.28
N LEU A 50 -9.67 -9.41 -10.22
CA LEU A 50 -10.07 -10.82 -10.11
C LEU A 50 -11.34 -11.10 -10.96
N THR A 51 -11.37 -10.64 -12.20
CA THR A 51 -12.47 -10.88 -13.14
C THR A 51 -12.48 -12.28 -13.77
N LYS A 52 -11.82 -13.25 -13.17
CA LYS A 52 -12.06 -14.65 -13.51
C LYS A 52 -13.10 -15.24 -12.57
N ARG A 53 -14.37 -15.11 -13.00
CA ARG A 53 -15.52 -15.86 -12.51
C ARG A 53 -15.22 -17.35 -12.55
N HIS A 54 -14.75 -17.98 -11.51
CA HIS A 54 -15.01 -19.41 -11.25
C HIS A 54 -14.43 -19.94 -9.94
N ASP A 55 -13.58 -19.20 -9.23
CA ASP A 55 -13.22 -19.63 -7.90
C ASP A 55 -13.82 -18.65 -6.90
N LEU A 56 -14.81 -19.11 -6.16
CA LEU A 56 -15.24 -18.42 -4.94
C LEU A 56 -13.97 -18.25 -4.09
N PRO A 57 -13.56 -17.02 -3.81
CA PRO A 57 -12.37 -16.82 -2.98
C PRO A 57 -12.63 -17.53 -1.66
N THR A 58 -11.82 -18.53 -1.37
CA THR A 58 -11.79 -19.11 -0.04
C THR A 58 -11.45 -17.94 0.87
N VAL A 59 -12.38 -17.57 1.74
CA VAL A 59 -12.23 -16.45 2.66
C VAL A 59 -11.11 -16.83 3.62
N ASN A 60 -9.88 -16.58 3.24
CA ASN A 60 -8.82 -16.43 4.20
C ASN A 60 -9.13 -15.14 4.94
N THR A 61 -9.81 -15.28 6.06
CA THR A 61 -10.12 -14.18 6.96
C THR A 61 -8.81 -13.66 7.53
N GLN A 62 -8.23 -12.69 6.80
CA GLN A 62 -7.18 -11.89 7.39
C GLN A 62 -7.84 -11.14 8.55
N THR A 63 -7.42 -11.43 9.75
CA THR A 63 -7.81 -10.68 10.94
C THR A 63 -6.71 -9.69 11.25
N LEU A 64 -7.07 -8.41 11.37
CA LEU A 64 -6.15 -7.44 11.93
C LEU A 64 -6.15 -7.60 13.46
N PRO A 65 -4.97 -7.68 14.11
CA PRO A 65 -4.88 -7.91 15.56
C PRO A 65 -5.23 -6.68 16.40
N VAL A 66 -5.84 -5.65 15.79
CA VAL A 66 -6.14 -4.34 16.38
C VAL A 66 -7.54 -3.92 16.03
N ASP A 67 -8.27 -3.39 17.03
CA ASP A 67 -9.53 -2.71 16.79
C ASP A 67 -9.27 -1.36 16.11
N LEU A 68 -9.89 -1.15 14.95
CA LEU A 68 -9.75 0.07 14.16
C LEU A 68 -10.84 1.11 14.44
N ASN A 69 -11.84 0.79 15.27
CA ASN A 69 -12.91 1.73 15.58
C ASN A 69 -12.35 2.97 16.27
N ASP A 70 -12.78 4.14 15.77
CA ASP A 70 -12.37 5.46 16.25
C ASP A 70 -10.86 5.75 16.21
N LYS A 71 -10.06 4.88 15.59
CA LYS A 71 -8.62 5.07 15.41
C LYS A 71 -8.30 5.99 14.21
N GLU A 72 -7.16 6.66 14.27
CA GLU A 72 -6.52 7.27 13.11
C GLU A 72 -5.65 6.20 12.43
N VAL A 73 -6.12 5.70 11.30
CA VAL A 73 -5.40 4.72 10.49
C VAL A 73 -4.48 5.46 9.51
N ILE A 74 -3.23 5.03 9.44
CA ILE A 74 -2.27 5.52 8.45
C ILE A 74 -1.87 4.34 7.56
N LEU A 75 -2.34 4.35 6.32
CA LEU A 75 -1.90 3.41 5.29
C LEU A 75 -0.49 3.79 4.83
N VAL A 76 0.38 2.80 4.73
CA VAL A 76 1.77 2.97 4.30
C VAL A 76 2.03 2.09 3.08
N ASP A 77 2.48 2.72 1.99
CA ASP A 77 2.84 2.03 0.75
C ASP A 77 4.18 2.55 0.22
N ASP A 78 4.79 1.83 -0.70
CA ASP A 78 6.07 2.20 -1.30
C ASP A 78 5.89 3.21 -2.44
N VAL A 79 5.09 2.88 -3.45
CA VAL A 79 4.92 3.69 -4.66
C VAL A 79 3.45 3.95 -4.94
N LEU A 80 3.09 5.22 -5.02
CA LEU A 80 1.76 5.64 -5.45
C LEU A 80 1.76 5.91 -6.96
N PHE A 81 0.89 5.20 -7.66
CA PHE A 81 0.68 5.34 -9.10
C PHE A 81 -0.79 5.71 -9.39
N THR A 82 -1.60 4.77 -9.85
CA THR A 82 -2.99 5.02 -10.25
C THR A 82 -3.94 5.28 -9.07
N GLY A 83 -3.59 4.80 -7.87
CA GLY A 83 -4.41 4.84 -6.67
C GLY A 83 -5.27 3.58 -6.45
N ARG A 84 -5.26 2.61 -7.37
CA ARG A 84 -6.08 1.39 -7.27
C ARG A 84 -5.74 0.53 -6.06
N THR A 85 -4.44 0.39 -5.77
CA THR A 85 -3.94 -0.31 -4.58
C THR A 85 -4.49 0.33 -3.30
N VAL A 86 -4.39 1.66 -3.22
CA VAL A 86 -4.85 2.42 -2.04
C VAL A 86 -6.36 2.33 -1.88
N ARG A 87 -7.12 2.40 -2.97
CA ARG A 87 -8.57 2.18 -2.93
C ARG A 87 -8.91 0.81 -2.34
N ALA A 88 -8.28 -0.26 -2.84
CA ALA A 88 -8.50 -1.60 -2.32
C ALA A 88 -8.14 -1.71 -0.83
N ALA A 89 -7.06 -1.03 -0.39
CA ALA A 89 -6.67 -0.97 1.00
C ALA A 89 -7.71 -0.25 1.87
N ILE A 90 -8.27 0.87 1.41
CA ILE A 90 -9.35 1.59 2.10
C ILE A 90 -10.58 0.71 2.25
N ASP A 91 -11.01 0.05 1.17
CA ASP A 91 -12.16 -0.87 1.19
C ASP A 91 -11.93 -2.01 2.19
N ALA A 92 -10.69 -2.54 2.24
CA ALA A 92 -10.33 -3.58 3.20
C ALA A 92 -10.39 -3.07 4.65
N VAL A 93 -9.84 -1.89 4.94
CA VAL A 93 -9.86 -1.29 6.29
C VAL A 93 -11.29 -1.18 6.82
N PHE A 94 -12.24 -0.73 6.00
CA PHE A 94 -13.66 -0.63 6.39
C PHE A 94 -14.34 -1.97 6.68
N ARG A 95 -13.76 -3.08 6.28
CA ARG A 95 -14.25 -4.43 6.67
C ARG A 95 -13.82 -4.80 8.09
N PHE A 96 -12.73 -4.22 8.59
CA PHE A 96 -12.17 -4.50 9.91
C PHE A 96 -12.62 -3.51 11.00
N GLY A 97 -13.28 -2.42 10.64
CA GLY A 97 -13.77 -1.44 11.61
C GLY A 97 -14.20 -0.12 10.98
N ARG A 98 -14.48 0.84 11.83
CA ARG A 98 -14.86 2.21 11.45
C ARG A 98 -13.82 3.20 12.01
N PRO A 99 -12.70 3.42 11.30
CA PRO A 99 -11.71 4.39 11.74
C PRO A 99 -12.30 5.80 11.73
N ALA A 100 -11.85 6.63 12.66
CA ALA A 100 -12.19 8.06 12.69
C ALA A 100 -11.59 8.79 11.48
N ARG A 101 -10.44 8.32 10.99
CA ARG A 101 -9.74 8.89 9.85
C ARG A 101 -8.83 7.86 9.19
N ILE A 102 -8.67 7.96 7.88
CA ILE A 102 -7.66 7.24 7.12
C ILE A 102 -6.75 8.28 6.46
N ARG A 103 -5.43 8.09 6.58
CA ARG A 103 -4.40 8.87 5.91
C ARG A 103 -3.50 7.96 5.11
N LEU A 104 -2.76 8.55 4.17
CA LEU A 104 -1.85 7.85 3.28
C LEU A 104 -0.44 8.41 3.38
N VAL A 105 0.51 7.52 3.61
CA VAL A 105 1.96 7.76 3.53
C VAL A 105 2.50 6.92 2.39
N VAL A 106 3.27 7.53 1.49
CA VAL A 106 3.99 6.82 0.43
C VAL A 106 5.44 7.29 0.37
N LEU A 107 6.34 6.39 0.05
CA LEU A 107 7.73 6.76 -0.12
C LEU A 107 7.94 7.52 -1.44
N VAL A 108 7.31 7.04 -2.51
CA VAL A 108 7.40 7.65 -3.85
C VAL A 108 6.02 7.92 -4.41
N ASP A 109 5.80 9.13 -4.89
CA ASP A 109 4.67 9.49 -5.73
C ASP A 109 5.15 9.72 -7.16
N ARG A 110 4.70 8.86 -8.10
CA ARG A 110 5.08 8.93 -9.51
C ARG A 110 4.07 9.63 -10.43
N GLY A 111 2.96 10.09 -9.89
CA GLY A 111 1.86 10.69 -10.67
C GLY A 111 0.95 9.66 -11.33
N HIS A 112 0.26 10.08 -12.40
CA HIS A 112 -0.61 9.26 -13.24
C HIS A 112 -1.82 8.64 -12.52
N ARG A 113 -2.48 9.43 -11.66
CA ARG A 113 -3.71 9.00 -10.98
C ARG A 113 -4.83 8.67 -11.95
N GLU A 114 -5.52 7.58 -11.65
CA GLU A 114 -6.81 7.22 -12.26
C GLU A 114 -7.98 7.41 -11.27
N LEU A 115 -7.66 7.56 -9.99
CA LEU A 115 -8.62 7.79 -8.91
C LEU A 115 -8.25 9.08 -8.17
N PRO A 116 -9.22 9.78 -7.55
CA PRO A 116 -8.98 11.04 -6.83
C PRO A 116 -8.36 10.77 -5.45
N ILE A 117 -7.18 10.15 -5.44
CA ILE A 117 -6.41 9.80 -4.24
C ILE A 117 -5.13 10.63 -4.21
N SER A 118 -4.90 11.28 -3.09
CA SER A 118 -3.69 12.04 -2.82
C SER A 118 -3.08 11.59 -1.48
N PRO A 119 -1.76 11.44 -1.40
CA PRO A 119 -1.12 11.10 -0.15
C PRO A 119 -1.07 12.31 0.79
N ASP A 120 -1.18 12.06 2.10
CA ASP A 120 -0.96 13.08 3.14
C ASP A 120 0.53 13.35 3.34
N PHE A 121 1.37 12.33 3.16
CA PHE A 121 2.81 12.42 3.32
C PHE A 121 3.50 11.68 2.18
N VAL A 122 4.50 12.33 1.59
CA VAL A 122 5.30 11.81 0.47
C VAL A 122 6.77 11.93 0.82
N GLY A 123 7.53 10.85 0.66
CA GLY A 123 8.97 10.90 0.78
C GLY A 123 9.60 11.66 -0.39
N LYS A 124 9.23 11.30 -1.62
CA LYS A 124 9.71 11.95 -2.83
C LYS A 124 8.71 11.92 -3.97
N ASN A 125 8.53 13.05 -4.64
CA ASN A 125 7.84 13.10 -5.94
C ASN A 125 8.84 12.74 -7.04
N VAL A 126 8.50 11.74 -7.85
CA VAL A 126 9.30 11.25 -8.96
C VAL A 126 8.43 11.28 -10.22
N PRO A 127 8.33 12.41 -10.93
CA PRO A 127 7.61 12.45 -12.19
C PRO A 127 8.18 11.40 -13.15
N SER A 128 7.33 10.53 -13.65
CA SER A 128 7.70 9.48 -14.59
C SER A 128 6.74 9.49 -15.76
N SER A 129 7.13 8.88 -16.89
CA SER A 129 6.17 8.61 -17.96
C SER A 129 5.26 7.44 -17.61
N HIS A 130 4.16 7.29 -18.35
CA HIS A 130 3.27 6.12 -18.19
C HIS A 130 3.97 4.80 -18.55
N GLU A 131 4.95 4.88 -19.43
CA GLU A 131 5.70 3.74 -19.98
C GLU A 131 6.93 3.38 -19.11
N GLU A 132 7.26 4.18 -18.10
CA GLU A 132 8.31 3.87 -17.15
C GLU A 132 7.77 3.09 -15.96
N ASN A 133 8.56 2.15 -15.45
CA ASN A 133 8.33 1.51 -14.17
C ASN A 133 9.22 2.13 -13.11
N VAL A 134 8.60 2.56 -12.01
CA VAL A 134 9.31 2.97 -10.81
C VAL A 134 9.32 1.80 -9.85
N HIS A 135 10.50 1.25 -9.57
CA HIS A 135 10.67 0.13 -8.67
C HIS A 135 11.51 0.56 -7.46
N LEU A 136 10.96 0.28 -6.28
CA LEU A 136 11.68 0.48 -5.03
C LEU A 136 12.25 -0.85 -4.55
N TYR A 137 13.55 -0.88 -4.29
CA TYR A 137 14.21 -1.97 -3.60
C TYR A 137 14.43 -1.57 -2.14
N MET A 138 14.13 -2.47 -1.24
CA MET A 138 14.33 -2.29 0.19
C MET A 138 15.22 -3.39 0.73
N LYS A 139 16.21 -3.01 1.56
CA LYS A 139 17.18 -3.97 2.10
C LYS A 139 16.52 -5.15 2.80
N GLU A 140 15.42 -4.92 3.49
CA GLU A 140 14.67 -5.91 4.25
C GLU A 140 13.96 -6.94 3.37
N VAL A 141 13.65 -6.57 2.11
CA VAL A 141 12.93 -7.41 1.15
C VAL A 141 13.83 -7.87 0.02
N ASP A 142 14.66 -6.96 -0.50
CA ASP A 142 15.41 -7.16 -1.75
C ASP A 142 16.93 -7.31 -1.51
N GLY A 143 17.39 -7.15 -0.26
CA GLY A 143 18.80 -7.24 0.11
C GLY A 143 19.61 -5.97 -0.16
N HIS A 144 19.06 -4.98 -0.84
CA HIS A 144 19.65 -3.67 -1.12
C HIS A 144 18.59 -2.58 -1.15
N THR A 145 18.99 -1.32 -1.04
CA THR A 145 18.07 -0.18 -1.10
C THR A 145 18.38 0.65 -2.34
N ALA A 146 17.40 0.79 -3.24
CA ALA A 146 17.49 1.60 -4.44
C ALA A 146 16.08 2.01 -4.91
N VAL A 147 16.01 3.10 -5.67
CA VAL A 147 14.85 3.44 -6.50
C VAL A 147 15.33 3.42 -7.94
N GLU A 148 14.74 2.54 -8.73
CA GLU A 148 15.04 2.42 -10.15
C GLU A 148 13.86 2.88 -10.99
N ILE A 149 14.19 3.57 -12.09
CA ILE A 149 13.22 3.95 -13.12
C ILE A 149 13.66 3.23 -14.39
N ASN A 150 12.83 2.33 -14.89
CA ASN A 150 13.12 1.53 -16.05
C ASN A 150 12.04 1.74 -17.10
N ASP A 151 12.44 1.86 -18.37
CA ASP A 151 11.49 1.81 -19.48
C ASP A 151 10.79 0.46 -19.51
N VAL A 152 9.48 0.47 -19.73
CA VAL A 152 8.74 -0.77 -20.02
C VAL A 152 9.20 -1.24 -21.40
N ALA A 153 9.90 -2.38 -21.47
CA ALA A 153 10.34 -2.95 -22.73
C ALA A 153 9.12 -3.11 -23.67
N PRO A 154 9.20 -2.64 -24.93
CA PRO A 154 8.11 -2.80 -25.87
C PRO A 154 7.83 -4.30 -26.09
N GLY A 155 6.69 -4.77 -25.57
CA GLY A 155 6.28 -6.19 -25.66
C GLY A 155 5.84 -6.84 -24.35
N SER A 156 6.03 -6.24 -23.20
CA SER A 156 5.53 -6.77 -21.92
C SER A 156 4.07 -6.35 -21.63
N HIS A 157 3.19 -6.49 -22.61
CA HIS A 157 1.77 -6.61 -22.31
C HIS A 157 1.57 -7.93 -21.59
N VAL A 158 1.29 -7.86 -20.29
CA VAL A 158 0.88 -9.02 -19.50
C VAL A 158 -0.39 -9.59 -20.13
N GLY A 159 -0.19 -10.67 -20.87
CA GLY A 159 -1.09 -11.73 -21.21
C GLY A 159 -2.55 -11.42 -21.55
N SER A 160 -2.83 -11.15 -22.81
CA SER A 160 -3.97 -11.78 -23.46
C SER A 160 -3.54 -13.17 -23.93
N ALA A 161 -3.95 -14.21 -23.23
CA ALA A 161 -3.80 -15.57 -23.72
C ALA A 161 -4.55 -15.70 -25.05
N PRO A 162 -3.98 -16.33 -26.10
CA PRO A 162 -4.70 -16.57 -27.34
C PRO A 162 -5.85 -17.54 -27.05
N LEU A 163 -7.04 -17.18 -27.51
CA LEU A 163 -8.14 -18.11 -27.67
C LEU A 163 -7.71 -19.13 -28.73
N GLY A 164 -7.25 -20.30 -28.29
CA GLY A 164 -7.05 -21.44 -29.14
C GLY A 164 -8.41 -21.90 -29.65
N GLY A 165 -8.64 -21.72 -30.96
CA GLY A 165 -9.64 -22.46 -31.70
C GLY A 165 -9.09 -23.84 -32.06
N GLU A 166 -9.90 -24.79 -31.89
CA GLU A 166 -10.32 -25.97 -32.68
C GLU A 166 -10.91 -26.99 -31.75
#